data_4187b2bbdc2d81e1ede7127629fccb34
#
_entry.id   4187b2bbdc2d81e1ede7127629fccb34
#
_cell.length_a   1.000
_cell.length_b   1.000
_cell.length_c   1.000
_cell.angle_alpha   90.00
_cell.angle_beta   90.00
_cell.angle_gamma   90.00
#
_symmetry.space_group_name_H-M   'P 1'
#
loop_
_entity.id
_entity.type
_entity.pdbx_description
1 polymer ?
#
loop_
_entity_poly.entity_id
_entity_poly.type
_entity_poly.pdbx_seq_one_letter_code
_entity_poly.pdbx_strand_id
1 'polypeptide(L)'
;MMRRSFLALILLLALLPALSGRAEDNVATGPVDPLPAIRVAAVGDVMMGTTFPEPILPPEDGATLFRSVAPLLAGHDVVFGNLEGPLTDVERSPKCPKPRRKGRPCFAFRTPPRYAARLAEAGFTAVSVANNHALDFGMEGLDNTLDVLDAAGIEAIGGERVAVFTVSGKSVAVAGFSYSLRTRYVHPLLDVEAAREIVAELKGEYDLVVVSFHGGAEGAPAMRVTDAEEEFMGENRGNVVRFARAAVDAGADLVLGHGPHVPRAIEVYRGKLIAYSLGNFAVYSMFNIKGPSGLGYALQAELDPETGDVLRFRTPSVTLLHPGIPHPDPSGKAEALLRTLSEEFLAGEPDAAERRETLSRLWK
;
A
#
# COMPACT_ATOMS: atom_id res chain seq x y z
N MET A 1 70.93 36.32 29.78
CA MET A 1 71.07 37.59 30.57
C MET A 1 69.69 38.13 30.90
N MET A 2 69.50 38.39 32.20
CA MET A 2 68.45 39.20 32.84
C MET A 2 67.02 38.66 32.89
N ARG A 3 66.67 38.18 34.04
CA ARG A 3 66.13 38.73 35.34
C ARG A 3 64.61 38.97 35.24
N ARG A 4 63.85 38.10 35.86
CA ARG A 4 63.15 38.13 37.18
C ARG A 4 62.27 39.38 37.40
N SER A 5 61.00 39.17 37.61
CA SER A 5 60.30 39.71 38.79
C SER A 5 59.02 38.93 39.08
N PHE A 6 58.93 38.44 40.30
CA PHE A 6 57.74 37.83 40.97
C PHE A 6 56.85 39.00 41.45
N LEU A 7 55.55 38.85 41.28
CA LEU A 7 54.55 39.55 42.08
C LEU A 7 53.52 38.52 42.62
N ALA A 8 53.59 38.41 43.91
CA ALA A 8 52.62 37.61 44.68
C ALA A 8 51.34 38.45 44.84
N LEU A 9 50.18 37.83 44.52
CA LEU A 9 48.87 38.38 44.84
C LEU A 9 48.18 37.48 45.82
N ILE A 10 47.85 38.04 46.95
CA ILE A 10 47.22 37.39 48.14
C ILE A 10 45.77 37.09 47.78
N LEU A 11 45.37 35.79 47.90
CA LEU A 11 43.97 35.35 47.80
C LEU A 11 43.27 35.58 49.15
N LEU A 12 42.27 36.45 49.14
CA LEU A 12 41.27 36.53 50.19
C LEU A 12 40.17 35.44 49.92
N LEU A 13 40.12 34.39 50.77
CA LEU A 13 39.01 33.46 50.78
C LEU A 13 37.83 34.11 51.51
N ALA A 14 36.75 34.38 50.74
CA ALA A 14 35.45 34.67 51.30
C ALA A 14 34.65 33.35 51.35
N LEU A 15 34.39 32.83 52.53
CA LEU A 15 33.41 31.74 52.74
C LEU A 15 32.02 32.28 52.49
N LEU A 16 31.36 31.77 51.48
CA LEU A 16 29.90 31.84 51.31
C LEU A 16 29.27 30.50 51.72
N PRO A 17 28.18 30.48 52.49
CA PRO A 17 27.50 29.26 52.86
C PRO A 17 26.78 28.63 51.66
N ALA A 18 27.04 27.36 51.45
CA ALA A 18 26.33 26.56 50.43
C ALA A 18 24.88 26.37 50.88
N LEU A 19 23.95 27.07 50.22
CA LEU A 19 22.54 26.75 50.22
C LEU A 19 22.34 25.60 49.23
N SER A 20 22.34 24.36 49.75
CA SER A 20 21.89 23.16 49.01
C SER A 20 20.36 23.12 48.94
N GLY A 21 19.78 23.89 48.08
CA GLY A 21 18.42 23.70 47.63
C GLY A 21 18.42 22.66 46.48
N ARG A 22 18.15 21.40 46.78
CA ARG A 22 17.69 20.44 45.78
C ARG A 22 16.33 20.91 45.30
N ALA A 23 16.30 21.53 44.10
CA ALA A 23 15.08 21.58 43.31
C ALA A 23 14.81 20.14 42.86
N GLU A 24 13.86 19.46 43.49
CA GLU A 24 13.21 18.32 42.92
C GLU A 24 12.40 18.87 41.72
N ASP A 25 12.92 18.68 40.50
CA ASP A 25 12.14 18.86 39.29
C ASP A 25 11.00 17.81 39.33
N ASN A 26 9.89 18.18 39.93
CA ASN A 26 8.61 17.53 39.74
C ASN A 26 8.19 17.79 38.28
N VAL A 27 8.72 16.99 37.37
CA VAL A 27 8.12 16.84 36.03
C VAL A 27 6.76 16.20 36.31
N ALA A 28 5.73 17.03 36.36
CA ALA A 28 4.35 16.58 36.39
C ALA A 28 4.11 15.75 35.13
N THR A 29 4.16 14.42 35.30
CA THR A 29 3.63 13.48 34.31
C THR A 29 2.11 13.56 34.36
N GLY A 30 1.55 14.61 33.76
CA GLY A 30 0.15 14.64 33.37
C GLY A 30 -0.10 13.50 32.39
N PRO A 31 -1.36 13.01 32.31
CA PRO A 31 -1.69 12.02 31.29
C PRO A 31 -1.27 12.57 29.93
N VAL A 32 -0.35 11.85 29.25
CA VAL A 32 0.03 12.17 27.86
C VAL A 32 -1.21 11.89 27.04
N ASP A 33 -1.72 12.91 26.34
CA ASP A 33 -2.82 12.71 25.42
C ASP A 33 -2.44 11.61 24.41
N PRO A 34 -3.36 10.66 24.13
CA PRO A 34 -3.07 9.59 23.18
C PRO A 34 -2.69 10.18 21.82
N LEU A 35 -1.69 9.60 21.17
CA LEU A 35 -1.30 10.00 19.82
C LEU A 35 -2.50 9.87 18.87
N PRO A 36 -2.65 10.77 17.90
CA PRO A 36 -3.71 10.64 16.92
C PRO A 36 -3.48 9.40 16.06
N ALA A 37 -4.58 8.72 15.70
CA ALA A 37 -4.56 7.53 14.87
C ALA A 37 -3.85 7.78 13.53
N ILE A 38 -3.13 6.77 13.04
CA ILE A 38 -2.51 6.78 11.71
C ILE A 38 -3.58 6.41 10.68
N ARG A 39 -3.82 7.30 9.71
CA ARG A 39 -4.88 7.15 8.71
C ARG A 39 -4.31 6.73 7.38
N VAL A 40 -4.73 5.57 6.91
CA VAL A 40 -4.32 5.00 5.62
C VAL A 40 -5.54 4.93 4.70
N ALA A 41 -5.43 5.52 3.49
CA ALA A 41 -6.34 5.24 2.39
C ALA A 41 -5.64 4.35 1.38
N ALA A 42 -6.23 3.21 1.06
CA ALA A 42 -5.70 2.30 0.05
C ALA A 42 -6.76 1.99 -1.02
N VAL A 43 -6.33 1.94 -2.27
CA VAL A 43 -7.18 1.61 -3.41
C VAL A 43 -6.58 0.47 -4.22
N GLY A 44 -7.38 -0.14 -5.09
CA GLY A 44 -6.99 -1.26 -5.93
C GLY A 44 -6.07 -0.89 -7.10
N ASP A 45 -6.21 -1.65 -8.19
CA ASP A 45 -5.31 -1.58 -9.33
C ASP A 45 -5.55 -0.31 -10.15
N VAL A 46 -4.45 0.37 -10.49
CA VAL A 46 -4.42 1.62 -11.25
C VAL A 46 -3.64 1.41 -12.54
N MET A 47 -4.33 1.49 -13.67
CA MET A 47 -3.79 1.52 -15.02
C MET A 47 -4.47 2.63 -15.81
N MET A 48 -3.78 3.76 -15.99
CA MET A 48 -4.36 5.03 -16.46
C MET A 48 -4.50 5.16 -17.98
N GLY A 49 -4.46 4.04 -18.68
CA GLY A 49 -4.42 4.01 -20.16
C GLY A 49 -3.04 3.64 -20.68
N THR A 50 -2.95 3.42 -21.98
CA THR A 50 -1.71 2.93 -22.62
C THR A 50 -1.46 3.62 -23.95
N THR A 51 -0.19 3.72 -24.36
CA THR A 51 0.23 4.10 -25.71
C THR A 51 0.75 2.90 -26.53
N PHE A 52 0.62 1.68 -25.98
CA PHE A 52 1.11 0.47 -26.64
C PHE A 52 0.01 -0.60 -26.75
N PRO A 53 -0.12 -1.30 -27.90
CA PRO A 53 0.57 -1.00 -29.17
C PRO A 53 0.03 0.25 -29.88
N GLU A 54 -1.19 0.68 -29.53
CA GLU A 54 -1.86 1.87 -30.05
C GLU A 54 -2.32 2.74 -28.88
N PRO A 55 -2.37 4.07 -29.05
CA PRO A 55 -2.79 4.98 -27.99
C PRO A 55 -4.26 4.79 -27.61
N ILE A 56 -4.48 4.47 -26.33
CA ILE A 56 -5.80 4.42 -25.68
C ILE A 56 -5.64 5.17 -24.35
N LEU A 57 -5.82 6.48 -24.40
CA LEU A 57 -5.63 7.38 -23.26
C LEU A 57 -6.96 8.08 -22.90
N PRO A 58 -7.18 8.41 -21.62
CA PRO A 58 -8.34 9.17 -21.21
C PRO A 58 -8.34 10.58 -21.81
N PRO A 59 -9.54 11.16 -22.01
CA PRO A 59 -9.69 12.55 -22.44
C PRO A 59 -8.93 13.53 -21.55
N GLU A 60 -8.62 14.72 -22.12
CA GLU A 60 -7.92 15.79 -21.38
C GLU A 60 -6.62 15.31 -20.74
N ASP A 61 -5.95 14.35 -21.40
CA ASP A 61 -4.70 13.76 -20.92
C ASP A 61 -4.80 13.25 -19.47
N GLY A 62 -5.94 12.66 -19.10
CA GLY A 62 -6.21 12.08 -17.80
C GLY A 62 -6.50 13.06 -16.68
N ALA A 63 -6.59 14.38 -16.95
CA ALA A 63 -6.80 15.41 -15.93
C ALA A 63 -8.09 15.23 -15.10
N THR A 64 -9.06 14.48 -15.62
CA THR A 64 -10.35 14.25 -14.95
C THR A 64 -10.46 12.84 -14.37
N LEU A 65 -9.46 11.97 -14.59
CA LEU A 65 -9.54 10.53 -14.28
C LEU A 65 -9.90 10.26 -12.82
N PHE A 66 -9.29 10.96 -11.87
CA PHE A 66 -9.50 10.75 -10.43
C PHE A 66 -10.38 11.82 -9.78
N ARG A 67 -10.85 12.84 -10.53
CA ARG A 67 -11.54 14.01 -9.97
C ARG A 67 -12.70 13.66 -9.03
N SER A 68 -13.52 12.67 -9.39
CA SER A 68 -14.70 12.29 -8.62
C SER A 68 -14.38 11.48 -7.36
N VAL A 69 -13.24 10.79 -7.34
CA VAL A 69 -12.82 9.89 -6.25
C VAL A 69 -11.70 10.44 -5.37
N ALA A 70 -11.00 11.50 -5.80
CA ALA A 70 -9.98 12.17 -4.99
C ALA A 70 -10.49 12.59 -3.58
N PRO A 71 -11.76 13.03 -3.39
CA PRO A 71 -12.28 13.30 -2.05
C PRO A 71 -12.30 12.09 -1.11
N LEU A 72 -12.33 10.85 -1.64
CA LEU A 72 -12.26 9.63 -0.83
C LEU A 72 -10.86 9.38 -0.29
N LEU A 73 -9.83 9.97 -0.90
CA LEU A 73 -8.43 9.82 -0.56
C LEU A 73 -7.93 10.95 0.34
N ALA A 74 -8.58 12.10 0.28
CA ALA A 74 -8.16 13.31 0.99
C ALA A 74 -8.14 13.13 2.52
N GLY A 75 -7.14 13.74 3.15
CA GLY A 75 -7.04 13.81 4.62
C GLY A 75 -6.49 12.53 5.28
N HIS A 76 -5.89 11.63 4.52
CA HIS A 76 -5.16 10.48 5.04
C HIS A 76 -3.65 10.75 5.05
N ASP A 77 -2.95 10.10 5.97
CA ASP A 77 -1.51 10.29 6.17
C ASP A 77 -0.72 9.51 5.12
N VAL A 78 -1.24 8.33 4.72
CA VAL A 78 -0.73 7.52 3.62
C VAL A 78 -1.87 7.25 2.64
N VAL A 79 -1.66 7.57 1.36
CA VAL A 79 -2.59 7.27 0.25
C VAL A 79 -1.89 6.36 -0.73
N PHE A 80 -2.42 5.14 -0.87
CA PHE A 80 -1.74 4.03 -1.53
C PHE A 80 -2.59 3.36 -2.63
N GLY A 81 -1.92 2.84 -3.69
CA GLY A 81 -2.54 2.01 -4.73
C GLY A 81 -1.50 1.15 -5.46
N ASN A 82 -1.96 0.19 -6.25
CA ASN A 82 -1.08 -0.63 -7.10
C ASN A 82 -1.01 -0.03 -8.52
N LEU A 83 0.15 0.51 -8.90
CA LEU A 83 0.40 1.02 -10.26
C LEU A 83 0.71 -0.15 -11.19
N GLU A 84 -0.29 -0.62 -11.91
CA GLU A 84 -0.20 -1.81 -12.74
C GLU A 84 0.17 -1.48 -14.19
N GLY A 85 1.43 -1.12 -14.36
CA GLY A 85 2.06 -0.77 -15.63
C GLY A 85 3.04 0.39 -15.49
N PRO A 86 4.13 0.40 -16.29
CA PRO A 86 5.15 1.42 -16.21
C PRO A 86 4.69 2.78 -16.77
N LEU A 87 5.23 3.84 -16.16
CA LEU A 87 5.15 5.22 -16.65
C LEU A 87 6.39 5.51 -17.50
N THR A 88 6.32 5.25 -18.80
CA THR A 88 7.50 5.31 -19.66
C THR A 88 7.16 5.63 -21.12
N ASP A 89 8.13 6.17 -21.84
CA ASP A 89 8.08 6.35 -23.31
C ASP A 89 8.96 5.32 -24.05
N VAL A 90 9.52 4.31 -23.36
CA VAL A 90 10.28 3.23 -24.00
C VAL A 90 9.41 2.52 -25.06
N GLU A 91 9.89 2.46 -26.29
CA GLU A 91 9.08 1.99 -27.41
C GLU A 91 8.93 0.46 -27.47
N ARG A 92 9.98 -0.27 -27.09
CA ARG A 92 10.04 -1.73 -27.24
C ARG A 92 9.69 -2.46 -25.96
N SER A 93 8.68 -3.31 -26.05
CA SER A 93 8.34 -4.22 -24.95
C SER A 93 9.08 -5.56 -25.12
N PRO A 94 9.98 -5.93 -24.19
CA PRO A 94 10.57 -7.27 -24.16
C PRO A 94 9.53 -8.34 -23.85
N LYS A 95 8.48 -8.00 -23.10
CA LYS A 95 7.36 -8.92 -22.79
C LYS A 95 6.53 -9.24 -24.02
N CYS A 96 6.29 -8.24 -24.91
CA CYS A 96 5.50 -8.39 -26.14
C CYS A 96 6.33 -8.02 -27.38
N PRO A 97 7.38 -8.77 -27.73
CA PRO A 97 8.36 -8.39 -28.76
C PRO A 97 7.83 -8.46 -30.20
N LYS A 98 6.65 -9.03 -30.42
CA LYS A 98 6.04 -9.19 -31.74
C LYS A 98 4.59 -8.75 -31.73
N PRO A 99 4.05 -8.24 -32.86
CA PRO A 99 2.62 -7.99 -32.98
C PRO A 99 1.82 -9.24 -32.62
N ARG A 100 0.66 -9.05 -31.99
CA ARG A 100 -0.24 -10.10 -31.51
C ARG A 100 -0.34 -11.26 -32.50
N ARG A 101 0.18 -12.44 -32.17
CA ARG A 101 -0.17 -13.67 -32.90
C ARG A 101 -1.61 -14.01 -32.59
N LYS A 102 -2.41 -14.36 -33.64
CA LYS A 102 -3.75 -14.91 -33.45
C LYS A 102 -3.69 -16.08 -32.44
N GLY A 103 -4.40 -15.98 -31.32
CA GLY A 103 -4.57 -17.03 -30.33
C GLY A 103 -3.77 -16.93 -29.01
N ARG A 104 -2.87 -15.95 -28.87
CA ARG A 104 -2.22 -15.68 -27.56
C ARG A 104 -2.15 -14.17 -27.34
N PRO A 105 -3.08 -13.59 -26.57
CA PRO A 105 -3.00 -12.19 -26.19
C PRO A 105 -1.75 -11.95 -25.34
N CYS A 106 -0.97 -10.94 -25.68
CA CYS A 106 0.11 -10.43 -24.86
C CYS A 106 -0.33 -9.06 -24.33
N PHE A 107 -0.26 -8.88 -23.04
CA PHE A 107 -0.63 -7.64 -22.38
C PHE A 107 0.63 -6.93 -21.90
N ALA A 108 0.88 -5.74 -22.42
CA ALA A 108 1.88 -4.81 -21.93
C ALA A 108 1.27 -3.41 -21.92
N PHE A 109 1.46 -2.71 -20.82
CA PHE A 109 0.88 -1.38 -20.62
C PHE A 109 1.99 -0.33 -20.63
N ARG A 110 1.77 0.78 -21.31
CA ARG A 110 2.71 1.90 -21.39
C ARG A 110 1.95 3.20 -21.19
N THR A 111 1.91 3.66 -19.97
CA THR A 111 1.33 4.96 -19.64
C THR A 111 2.39 6.05 -19.81
N PRO A 112 2.07 7.22 -20.41
CA PRO A 112 3.04 8.30 -20.55
C PRO A 112 3.58 8.79 -19.19
N PRO A 113 4.89 9.14 -19.08
CA PRO A 113 5.53 9.59 -17.84
C PRO A 113 4.79 10.73 -17.12
N ARG A 114 4.24 11.69 -17.88
CA ARG A 114 3.49 12.83 -17.34
C ARG A 114 2.24 12.47 -16.51
N TYR A 115 1.79 11.20 -16.58
CA TYR A 115 0.65 10.73 -15.78
C TYR A 115 1.01 10.54 -14.29
N ALA A 116 2.30 10.57 -13.91
CA ALA A 116 2.68 10.67 -12.50
C ALA A 116 2.05 11.91 -11.83
N ALA A 117 1.93 13.03 -12.55
CA ALA A 117 1.25 14.21 -12.04
C ALA A 117 -0.24 13.96 -11.73
N ARG A 118 -0.92 13.06 -12.44
CA ARG A 118 -2.33 12.72 -12.20
C ARG A 118 -2.52 11.94 -10.89
N LEU A 119 -1.54 11.11 -10.54
CA LEU A 119 -1.50 10.42 -9.24
C LEU A 119 -1.26 11.43 -8.11
N ALA A 120 -0.29 12.33 -8.27
CA ALA A 120 -0.01 13.37 -7.29
C ALA A 120 -1.22 14.31 -7.07
N GLU A 121 -1.86 14.77 -8.15
CA GLU A 121 -3.08 15.59 -8.11
C GLU A 121 -4.26 14.88 -7.41
N ALA A 122 -4.32 13.54 -7.50
CA ALA A 122 -5.32 12.73 -6.79
C ALA A 122 -4.97 12.50 -5.32
N GLY A 123 -3.78 12.87 -4.88
CA GLY A 123 -3.32 12.76 -3.51
C GLY A 123 -2.58 11.47 -3.15
N PHE A 124 -2.16 10.67 -4.14
CA PHE A 124 -1.32 9.49 -3.87
C PHE A 124 0.01 9.91 -3.26
N THR A 125 0.39 9.26 -2.17
CA THR A 125 1.69 9.45 -1.51
C THR A 125 2.63 8.27 -1.76
N ALA A 126 2.07 7.09 -2.03
CA ALA A 126 2.84 5.91 -2.42
C ALA A 126 2.09 5.04 -3.43
N VAL A 127 2.83 4.32 -4.27
CA VAL A 127 2.28 3.29 -5.17
C VAL A 127 3.17 2.05 -5.19
N SER A 128 2.53 0.88 -5.29
CA SER A 128 3.27 -0.36 -5.56
C SER A 128 3.60 -0.48 -7.04
N VAL A 129 4.86 -0.80 -7.34
CA VAL A 129 5.32 -1.31 -8.64
C VAL A 129 5.66 -2.80 -8.56
N ALA A 130 5.39 -3.45 -7.42
CA ALA A 130 5.60 -4.89 -7.24
C ALA A 130 4.44 -5.68 -7.84
N ASN A 131 4.40 -5.81 -9.18
CA ASN A 131 3.39 -6.57 -9.90
C ASN A 131 3.95 -7.17 -11.20
N ASN A 132 3.15 -7.97 -11.89
CA ASN A 132 3.53 -8.66 -13.13
C ASN A 132 3.64 -7.74 -14.36
N HIS A 133 3.31 -6.47 -14.24
CA HIS A 133 3.41 -5.45 -15.30
C HIS A 133 4.58 -4.47 -15.11
N ALA A 134 5.28 -4.52 -13.98
CA ALA A 134 6.39 -3.62 -13.68
C ALA A 134 7.48 -3.63 -14.78
N LEU A 135 7.74 -4.80 -15.37
CA LEU A 135 8.77 -5.00 -16.39
C LEU A 135 8.21 -5.16 -17.82
N ASP A 136 7.03 -4.65 -18.10
CA ASP A 136 6.45 -4.72 -19.43
C ASP A 136 7.34 -4.08 -20.52
N PHE A 137 8.12 -3.07 -20.15
CA PHE A 137 9.12 -2.40 -20.97
C PHE A 137 10.55 -2.56 -20.44
N GLY A 138 10.81 -3.67 -19.74
CA GLY A 138 12.12 -4.02 -19.18
C GLY A 138 12.55 -3.11 -18.05
N MET A 139 13.82 -3.18 -17.71
CA MET A 139 14.41 -2.39 -16.65
C MET A 139 14.36 -0.88 -16.93
N GLU A 140 14.64 -0.48 -18.18
CA GLU A 140 14.57 0.91 -18.61
C GLU A 140 13.18 1.52 -18.37
N GLY A 141 12.11 0.75 -18.67
CA GLY A 141 10.74 1.18 -18.42
C GLY A 141 10.43 1.31 -16.93
N LEU A 142 10.97 0.42 -16.10
CA LEU A 142 10.81 0.52 -14.64
C LEU A 142 11.63 1.69 -14.08
N ASP A 143 12.89 1.85 -14.48
CA ASP A 143 13.74 2.95 -14.02
C ASP A 143 13.10 4.32 -14.34
N ASN A 144 12.58 4.49 -15.57
CA ASN A 144 11.81 5.69 -15.95
C ASN A 144 10.58 5.89 -15.04
N THR A 145 9.89 4.80 -14.68
CA THR A 145 8.72 4.88 -13.78
C THR A 145 9.12 5.38 -12.41
N LEU A 146 10.21 4.86 -11.85
CA LEU A 146 10.73 5.27 -10.55
C LEU A 146 11.14 6.74 -10.55
N ASP A 147 11.88 7.18 -11.58
CA ASP A 147 12.34 8.56 -11.72
C ASP A 147 11.17 9.55 -11.77
N VAL A 148 10.11 9.25 -12.53
CA VAL A 148 8.96 10.18 -12.64
C VAL A 148 8.07 10.17 -11.41
N LEU A 149 7.96 9.06 -10.69
CA LEU A 149 7.27 9.01 -9.41
C LEU A 149 8.03 9.80 -8.35
N ASP A 150 9.35 9.61 -8.25
CA ASP A 150 10.22 10.37 -7.34
C ASP A 150 10.12 11.89 -7.64
N ALA A 151 10.15 12.29 -8.92
CA ALA A 151 9.97 13.68 -9.34
C ALA A 151 8.58 14.25 -9.01
N ALA A 152 7.56 13.41 -8.94
CA ALA A 152 6.19 13.79 -8.57
C ALA A 152 5.96 13.77 -7.05
N GLY A 153 6.97 13.40 -6.24
CA GLY A 153 6.86 13.27 -4.78
C GLY A 153 6.03 12.07 -4.34
N ILE A 154 5.98 11.00 -5.14
CA ILE A 154 5.27 9.77 -4.85
C ILE A 154 6.29 8.66 -4.60
N GLU A 155 6.23 8.05 -3.44
CA GLU A 155 7.08 6.91 -3.09
C GLU A 155 6.67 5.66 -3.89
N ALA A 156 7.63 5.06 -4.59
CA ALA A 156 7.42 3.78 -5.27
C ALA A 156 7.89 2.64 -4.37
N ILE A 157 7.04 1.63 -4.15
CA ILE A 157 7.42 0.45 -3.37
C ILE A 157 7.55 -0.79 -4.25
N GLY A 158 8.53 -1.63 -3.93
CA GLY A 158 8.74 -2.92 -4.58
C GLY A 158 10.17 -3.40 -4.39
N GLY A 159 10.34 -4.65 -3.95
CA GLY A 159 11.65 -5.21 -3.63
C GLY A 159 12.39 -4.38 -2.57
N GLU A 160 13.61 -3.97 -2.87
CA GLU A 160 14.46 -3.17 -1.97
C GLU A 160 13.93 -1.74 -1.70
N ARG A 161 12.92 -1.27 -2.45
CA ARG A 161 12.30 0.05 -2.20
C ARG A 161 11.16 -0.09 -1.20
N VAL A 162 11.34 0.50 -0.04
CA VAL A 162 10.35 0.63 1.04
C VAL A 162 10.05 2.11 1.21
N ALA A 163 8.78 2.49 1.16
CA ALA A 163 8.38 3.85 1.48
C ALA A 163 8.30 4.03 3.00
N VAL A 164 8.80 5.13 3.52
CA VAL A 164 8.77 5.41 4.96
C VAL A 164 8.16 6.79 5.21
N PHE A 165 7.10 6.81 6.01
CA PHE A 165 6.39 8.02 6.41
C PHE A 165 6.57 8.27 7.90
N THR A 166 6.70 9.54 8.29
CA THR A 166 6.64 9.93 9.70
C THR A 166 5.26 10.52 10.01
N VAL A 167 4.47 9.80 10.79
CA VAL A 167 3.10 10.19 11.15
C VAL A 167 2.97 10.16 12.66
N SER A 168 2.55 11.28 13.27
CA SER A 168 2.40 11.36 14.74
C SER A 168 3.64 10.95 15.52
N GLY A 169 4.84 11.19 14.95
CA GLY A 169 6.12 10.81 15.55
C GLY A 169 6.48 9.33 15.42
N LYS A 170 5.67 8.54 14.71
CA LYS A 170 5.92 7.13 14.40
C LYS A 170 6.41 6.96 12.96
N SER A 171 7.30 6.00 12.75
CA SER A 171 7.75 5.58 11.42
C SER A 171 6.81 4.50 10.87
N VAL A 172 6.24 4.75 9.68
CA VAL A 172 5.34 3.83 8.96
C VAL A 172 6.03 3.37 7.69
N ALA A 173 6.44 2.12 7.64
CA ALA A 173 7.04 1.50 6.47
C ALA A 173 5.97 0.84 5.59
N VAL A 174 6.07 0.99 4.26
CA VAL A 174 5.21 0.33 3.28
C VAL A 174 6.08 -0.49 2.34
N ALA A 175 5.85 -1.81 2.27
CA ALA A 175 6.64 -2.74 1.48
C ALA A 175 5.79 -3.53 0.48
N GLY A 176 6.34 -3.85 -0.70
CA GLY A 176 5.63 -4.50 -1.81
C GLY A 176 6.13 -5.91 -2.11
N PHE A 177 5.20 -6.87 -2.24
CA PHE A 177 5.43 -8.28 -2.56
C PHE A 177 4.65 -8.69 -3.81
N SER A 178 5.16 -9.67 -4.57
CA SER A 178 4.44 -10.18 -5.74
C SER A 178 4.75 -11.66 -5.99
N TYR A 179 3.81 -12.35 -6.64
CA TYR A 179 4.03 -13.70 -7.17
C TYR A 179 4.98 -13.70 -8.38
N SER A 180 5.12 -12.58 -9.06
CA SER A 180 5.95 -12.45 -10.25
C SER A 180 7.44 -12.60 -9.93
N LEU A 181 8.26 -12.80 -10.97
CA LEU A 181 9.68 -13.17 -10.85
C LEU A 181 10.45 -12.37 -9.80
N ARG A 182 11.26 -13.08 -9.01
CA ARG A 182 12.24 -12.51 -8.07
C ARG A 182 13.22 -11.59 -8.82
N THR A 183 13.16 -10.32 -8.52
CA THR A 183 14.17 -9.33 -8.91
C THR A 183 14.46 -8.47 -7.69
N ARG A 184 15.50 -7.65 -7.72
CA ARG A 184 15.73 -6.64 -6.66
C ARG A 184 14.54 -5.66 -6.49
N TYR A 185 13.57 -5.69 -7.40
CA TYR A 185 12.37 -4.84 -7.37
C TYR A 185 11.11 -5.57 -6.92
N VAL A 186 11.21 -6.86 -6.58
CA VAL A 186 10.03 -7.65 -6.18
C VAL A 186 10.42 -8.62 -5.06
N HIS A 187 9.87 -8.40 -3.89
CA HIS A 187 9.92 -9.39 -2.81
C HIS A 187 9.02 -10.59 -3.13
N PRO A 188 9.43 -11.81 -2.75
CA PRO A 188 8.70 -13.02 -3.13
C PRO A 188 7.44 -13.20 -2.28
N LEU A 189 6.27 -13.30 -2.92
CA LEU A 189 5.04 -13.75 -2.29
C LEU A 189 4.99 -15.27 -2.14
N LEU A 190 5.53 -16.00 -3.12
CA LEU A 190 5.48 -17.47 -3.16
C LEU A 190 6.39 -18.16 -2.13
N ASP A 191 7.39 -17.45 -1.65
CA ASP A 191 8.28 -17.92 -0.58
C ASP A 191 7.87 -17.25 0.73
N VAL A 192 6.91 -17.87 1.41
CA VAL A 192 6.31 -17.29 2.63
C VAL A 192 7.33 -17.11 3.75
N GLU A 193 8.32 -18.00 3.87
CA GLU A 193 9.35 -17.86 4.91
C GLU A 193 10.28 -16.68 4.63
N ALA A 194 10.74 -16.52 3.38
CA ALA A 194 11.51 -15.32 3.02
C ALA A 194 10.69 -14.03 3.19
N ALA A 195 9.39 -14.06 2.91
CA ALA A 195 8.52 -12.92 3.15
C ALA A 195 8.39 -12.60 4.65
N ARG A 196 8.28 -13.61 5.51
CA ARG A 196 8.26 -13.45 6.97
C ARG A 196 9.54 -12.80 7.50
N GLU A 197 10.69 -13.27 7.02
CA GLU A 197 12.00 -12.70 7.41
C GLU A 197 12.06 -11.20 7.07
N ILE A 198 11.68 -10.83 5.84
CA ILE A 198 11.66 -9.43 5.39
C ILE A 198 10.72 -8.58 6.24
N VAL A 199 9.50 -9.06 6.51
CA VAL A 199 8.53 -8.32 7.34
C VAL A 199 9.03 -8.18 8.78
N ALA A 200 9.67 -9.23 9.34
CA ALA A 200 10.23 -9.19 10.69
C ALA A 200 11.40 -8.20 10.80
N GLU A 201 12.27 -8.13 9.76
CA GLU A 201 13.34 -7.14 9.68
C GLU A 201 12.76 -5.71 9.67
N LEU A 202 11.77 -5.45 8.81
CA LEU A 202 11.09 -4.15 8.75
C LEU A 202 10.44 -3.80 10.09
N LYS A 203 9.78 -4.75 10.75
CA LYS A 203 9.14 -4.51 12.05
C LYS A 203 10.17 -4.26 13.17
N GLY A 204 11.38 -4.77 13.03
CA GLY A 204 12.51 -4.47 13.92
C GLY A 204 13.07 -3.06 13.73
N GLU A 205 12.84 -2.43 12.58
CA GLU A 205 13.38 -1.11 12.21
C GLU A 205 12.32 0.01 12.31
N TYR A 206 11.04 -0.30 12.03
CA TYR A 206 9.96 0.70 11.96
C TYR A 206 8.85 0.42 12.97
N ASP A 207 8.18 1.48 13.43
CA ASP A 207 7.08 1.37 14.40
C ASP A 207 5.89 0.61 13.81
N LEU A 208 5.48 0.93 12.56
CA LEU A 208 4.40 0.26 11.84
C LEU A 208 4.87 -0.24 10.48
N VAL A 209 4.34 -1.40 10.08
CA VAL A 209 4.63 -2.02 8.78
C VAL A 209 3.34 -2.30 8.02
N VAL A 210 3.20 -1.68 6.85
CA VAL A 210 2.13 -1.95 5.89
C VAL A 210 2.69 -2.84 4.78
N VAL A 211 2.06 -3.98 4.55
CA VAL A 211 2.44 -4.92 3.49
C VAL A 211 1.44 -4.82 2.34
N SER A 212 1.92 -4.55 1.14
CA SER A 212 1.14 -4.70 -0.09
C SER A 212 1.58 -5.94 -0.84
N PHE A 213 0.62 -6.71 -1.38
CA PHE A 213 0.96 -7.84 -2.24
C PHE A 213 0.15 -7.85 -3.54
N HIS A 214 0.77 -8.38 -4.60
CA HIS A 214 0.13 -8.66 -5.88
C HIS A 214 0.13 -10.17 -6.14
N GLY A 215 -1.04 -10.81 -6.02
CA GLY A 215 -1.19 -12.26 -6.14
C GLY A 215 -2.64 -12.72 -6.11
N GLY A 216 -2.84 -14.03 -6.21
CA GLY A 216 -4.16 -14.65 -6.32
C GLY A 216 -4.66 -14.74 -7.76
N ALA A 217 -5.61 -15.64 -8.00
CA ALA A 217 -6.27 -15.83 -9.30
C ALA A 217 -7.20 -14.65 -9.63
N GLU A 218 -7.49 -14.46 -10.92
CA GLU A 218 -8.18 -13.26 -11.41
C GLU A 218 -9.66 -13.50 -11.72
N GLY A 219 -10.45 -12.42 -11.57
CA GLY A 219 -11.81 -12.31 -12.06
C GLY A 219 -12.89 -12.90 -11.15
N ALA A 220 -14.14 -12.84 -11.63
CA ALA A 220 -15.32 -13.23 -10.87
C ALA A 220 -15.28 -14.66 -10.29
N PRO A 221 -14.74 -15.69 -10.97
CA PRO A 221 -14.62 -17.03 -10.39
C PRO A 221 -13.74 -17.12 -9.15
N ALA A 222 -12.80 -16.17 -9.02
CA ALA A 222 -11.80 -16.14 -7.96
C ALA A 222 -12.13 -15.15 -6.81
N MET A 223 -13.34 -14.62 -6.74
CA MET A 223 -13.76 -13.69 -5.66
C MET A 223 -13.68 -14.30 -4.26
N ARG A 224 -13.99 -15.61 -4.14
CA ARG A 224 -13.96 -16.30 -2.85
C ARG A 224 -12.55 -16.71 -2.51
N VAL A 225 -12.06 -16.19 -1.41
CA VAL A 225 -10.73 -16.51 -0.90
C VAL A 225 -10.76 -17.85 -0.18
N THR A 226 -9.74 -18.68 -0.40
CA THR A 226 -9.56 -19.95 0.30
C THR A 226 -8.10 -20.08 0.73
N ASP A 227 -7.83 -20.82 1.81
CA ASP A 227 -6.46 -21.15 2.23
C ASP A 227 -5.89 -22.27 1.34
N ALA A 228 -5.65 -21.94 0.08
CA ALA A 228 -5.09 -22.85 -0.93
C ALA A 228 -4.23 -22.10 -1.94
N GLU A 229 -3.33 -22.83 -2.62
CA GLU A 229 -2.59 -22.28 -3.76
C GLU A 229 -3.57 -21.94 -4.88
N GLU A 230 -3.43 -20.74 -5.43
CA GLU A 230 -4.23 -20.26 -6.54
C GLU A 230 -3.40 -20.27 -7.84
N GLU A 231 -4.05 -20.63 -8.94
CA GLU A 231 -3.44 -20.65 -10.27
C GLU A 231 -4.27 -19.82 -11.25
N PHE A 232 -3.61 -19.05 -12.11
CA PHE A 232 -4.27 -18.33 -13.20
C PHE A 232 -3.38 -18.33 -14.46
N MET A 233 -3.97 -18.73 -15.61
CA MET A 233 -3.26 -18.85 -16.90
C MET A 233 -1.98 -19.71 -16.86
N GLY A 234 -1.94 -20.74 -15.99
CA GLY A 234 -0.78 -21.62 -15.83
C GLY A 234 0.34 -21.03 -14.97
N GLU A 235 0.07 -19.94 -14.27
CA GLU A 235 1.00 -19.32 -13.31
C GLU A 235 0.51 -19.57 -11.89
N ASN A 236 1.42 -20.01 -11.00
CA ASN A 236 1.14 -20.04 -9.57
C ASN A 236 1.05 -18.60 -9.06
N ARG A 237 -0.10 -18.23 -8.49
CA ARG A 237 -0.42 -16.90 -7.96
C ARG A 237 -0.34 -16.86 -6.43
N GLY A 238 0.04 -17.97 -5.79
CA GLY A 238 0.28 -18.14 -4.37
C GLY A 238 -0.96 -18.47 -3.55
N ASN A 239 -0.72 -18.83 -2.31
CA ASN A 239 -1.74 -18.91 -1.27
C ASN A 239 -1.79 -17.57 -0.52
N VAL A 240 -2.71 -16.70 -0.93
CA VAL A 240 -2.79 -15.33 -0.41
C VAL A 240 -3.21 -15.26 1.05
N VAL A 241 -3.96 -16.26 1.55
CA VAL A 241 -4.36 -16.36 2.97
C VAL A 241 -3.15 -16.68 3.82
N ARG A 242 -2.41 -17.72 3.46
CA ARG A 242 -1.20 -18.14 4.17
C ARG A 242 -0.15 -17.01 4.17
N PHE A 243 0.07 -16.34 3.03
CA PHE A 243 0.98 -15.21 2.93
C PHE A 243 0.57 -14.06 3.85
N ALA A 244 -0.68 -13.60 3.75
CA ALA A 244 -1.16 -12.42 4.48
C ALA A 244 -1.13 -12.63 6.00
N ARG A 245 -1.57 -13.81 6.46
CA ARG A 245 -1.52 -14.16 7.89
C ARG A 245 -0.09 -14.33 8.38
N ALA A 246 0.79 -14.93 7.58
CA ALA A 246 2.21 -15.03 7.90
C ALA A 246 2.90 -13.67 7.98
N ALA A 247 2.52 -12.71 7.13
CA ALA A 247 3.01 -11.33 7.22
C ALA A 247 2.57 -10.66 8.54
N VAL A 248 1.30 -10.82 8.94
CA VAL A 248 0.82 -10.32 10.25
C VAL A 248 1.55 -11.00 11.40
N ASP A 249 1.73 -12.32 11.35
CA ASP A 249 2.47 -13.07 12.37
C ASP A 249 3.94 -12.63 12.48
N ALA A 250 4.51 -12.09 11.41
CA ALA A 250 5.85 -11.52 11.37
C ALA A 250 5.93 -10.05 11.78
N GLY A 251 4.78 -9.38 11.98
CA GLY A 251 4.71 -8.00 12.48
C GLY A 251 4.08 -6.99 11.55
N ALA A 252 3.47 -7.39 10.43
CA ALA A 252 2.69 -6.47 9.61
C ALA A 252 1.45 -5.97 10.35
N ASP A 253 1.20 -4.67 10.29
CA ASP A 253 0.08 -3.99 10.96
C ASP A 253 -1.14 -3.79 10.02
N LEU A 254 -0.91 -3.81 8.70
CA LEU A 254 -1.94 -3.74 7.66
C LEU A 254 -1.47 -4.53 6.44
N VAL A 255 -2.38 -5.33 5.84
CA VAL A 255 -2.07 -6.08 4.62
C VAL A 255 -3.06 -5.74 3.51
N LEU A 256 -2.55 -5.36 2.35
CA LEU A 256 -3.28 -4.83 1.19
C LEU A 256 -3.05 -5.71 -0.04
N GLY A 257 -4.08 -6.41 -0.51
CA GLY A 257 -4.02 -7.32 -1.65
C GLY A 257 -4.43 -6.68 -2.97
N HIS A 258 -3.74 -7.07 -4.05
CA HIS A 258 -3.94 -6.65 -5.43
C HIS A 258 -3.78 -7.82 -6.40
N GLY A 259 -4.22 -7.66 -7.65
CA GLY A 259 -4.05 -8.63 -8.73
C GLY A 259 -5.30 -9.41 -9.14
N PRO A 260 -6.24 -9.76 -8.25
CA PRO A 260 -7.46 -10.47 -8.66
C PRO A 260 -8.43 -9.64 -9.52
N HIS A 261 -8.30 -8.33 -9.59
CA HIS A 261 -9.17 -7.40 -10.33
C HIS A 261 -10.65 -7.46 -9.96
N VAL A 262 -10.95 -7.99 -8.79
CA VAL A 262 -12.27 -8.06 -8.14
C VAL A 262 -12.11 -7.86 -6.64
N PRO A 263 -13.07 -7.26 -5.94
CA PRO A 263 -13.06 -7.21 -4.48
C PRO A 263 -13.08 -8.62 -3.89
N ARG A 264 -12.28 -8.86 -2.84
CA ARG A 264 -12.26 -10.09 -2.05
C ARG A 264 -12.48 -9.80 -0.58
N ALA A 265 -12.64 -10.84 0.22
CA ALA A 265 -12.88 -10.75 1.66
C ALA A 265 -11.90 -9.82 2.38
N ILE A 266 -12.37 -9.24 3.47
CA ILE A 266 -11.59 -8.52 4.48
C ILE A 266 -11.71 -9.29 5.78
N GLU A 267 -10.63 -9.40 6.54
CA GLU A 267 -10.65 -9.94 7.89
C GLU A 267 -9.87 -9.06 8.87
N VAL A 268 -10.20 -9.21 10.14
CA VAL A 268 -9.34 -8.76 11.24
C VAL A 268 -8.68 -9.99 11.85
N TYR A 269 -7.37 -10.10 11.68
CA TYR A 269 -6.56 -11.19 12.16
C TYR A 269 -5.58 -10.69 13.22
N ARG A 270 -5.69 -11.17 14.47
CA ARG A 270 -4.86 -10.73 15.61
C ARG A 270 -4.82 -9.19 15.78
N GLY A 271 -5.96 -8.54 15.62
CA GLY A 271 -6.07 -7.07 15.70
C GLY A 271 -5.67 -6.30 14.45
N LYS A 272 -5.08 -6.96 13.44
CA LYS A 272 -4.59 -6.34 12.20
C LYS A 272 -5.58 -6.54 11.05
N LEU A 273 -5.68 -5.53 10.19
CA LEU A 273 -6.60 -5.57 9.04
C LEU A 273 -5.92 -6.20 7.83
N ILE A 274 -6.58 -7.17 7.22
CA ILE A 274 -6.17 -7.80 5.95
C ILE A 274 -7.29 -7.58 4.92
N ALA A 275 -6.98 -6.94 3.80
CA ALA A 275 -7.84 -6.86 2.62
C ALA A 275 -7.24 -7.74 1.52
N TYR A 276 -7.89 -8.85 1.18
CA TYR A 276 -7.35 -9.85 0.24
C TYR A 276 -7.34 -9.42 -1.22
N SER A 277 -8.16 -8.46 -1.61
CA SER A 277 -8.06 -7.72 -2.87
C SER A 277 -8.91 -6.47 -2.82
N LEU A 278 -8.29 -5.34 -3.20
CA LEU A 278 -9.00 -4.07 -3.34
C LEU A 278 -9.73 -3.94 -4.69
N GLY A 279 -9.61 -4.92 -5.60
CA GLY A 279 -10.20 -4.90 -6.93
C GLY A 279 -9.55 -3.88 -7.85
N ASN A 280 -10.27 -3.46 -8.89
CA ASN A 280 -9.85 -2.38 -9.78
C ASN A 280 -10.24 -1.01 -9.19
N PHE A 281 -9.37 -0.01 -9.35
CA PHE A 281 -9.71 1.36 -8.97
C PHE A 281 -9.82 2.32 -10.16
N ALA A 282 -8.83 2.30 -11.08
CA ALA A 282 -8.85 3.11 -12.31
C ALA A 282 -8.14 2.34 -13.43
N VAL A 283 -8.89 1.72 -14.35
CA VAL A 283 -8.35 0.77 -15.35
C VAL A 283 -8.84 1.12 -16.75
N TYR A 284 -8.32 2.22 -17.30
CA TYR A 284 -8.84 2.83 -18.52
C TYR A 284 -8.72 1.93 -19.75
N SER A 285 -9.86 1.42 -20.25
CA SER A 285 -10.06 0.66 -21.48
C SER A 285 -9.39 -0.70 -21.61
N MET A 286 -8.45 -1.08 -20.76
CA MET A 286 -7.63 -2.27 -20.97
C MET A 286 -8.07 -3.49 -20.17
N PHE A 287 -8.79 -3.28 -19.08
CA PHE A 287 -9.28 -4.33 -18.19
C PHE A 287 -10.77 -4.61 -18.38
N ASN A 288 -11.20 -5.79 -17.99
CA ASN A 288 -12.62 -6.09 -17.87
C ASN A 288 -13.21 -5.30 -16.69
N ILE A 289 -14.30 -4.56 -16.96
CA ILE A 289 -15.06 -3.83 -15.94
C ILE A 289 -16.51 -4.31 -15.83
N LYS A 290 -16.82 -5.50 -16.35
CA LYS A 290 -18.18 -6.06 -16.27
C LYS A 290 -18.36 -6.84 -14.97
N GLY A 291 -19.54 -6.73 -14.39
CA GLY A 291 -19.87 -7.40 -13.13
C GLY A 291 -18.93 -7.01 -11.99
N PRO A 292 -18.42 -7.95 -11.18
CA PRO A 292 -17.57 -7.66 -10.03
C PRO A 292 -16.27 -6.93 -10.37
N SER A 293 -15.73 -7.12 -11.58
CA SER A 293 -14.51 -6.40 -12.02
C SER A 293 -14.72 -4.90 -12.25
N GLY A 294 -15.98 -4.45 -12.32
CA GLY A 294 -16.35 -3.03 -12.36
C GLY A 294 -16.63 -2.42 -10.98
N LEU A 295 -16.44 -3.20 -9.91
CA LEU A 295 -16.59 -2.76 -8.54
C LEU A 295 -15.21 -2.63 -7.90
N GLY A 296 -15.01 -1.52 -7.20
CA GLY A 296 -13.83 -1.24 -6.38
C GLY A 296 -14.24 -0.49 -5.12
N TYR A 297 -13.30 -0.16 -4.30
CA TYR A 297 -13.52 0.64 -3.09
C TYR A 297 -12.24 1.35 -2.67
N ALA A 298 -12.39 2.37 -1.83
CA ALA A 298 -11.27 2.94 -1.11
C ALA A 298 -11.30 2.39 0.33
N LEU A 299 -10.31 1.61 0.71
CA LEU A 299 -10.14 1.21 2.11
C LEU A 299 -9.61 2.42 2.89
N GLN A 300 -10.36 2.87 3.89
CA GLN A 300 -9.97 3.94 4.80
C GLN A 300 -9.80 3.34 6.19
N ALA A 301 -8.56 3.11 6.62
CA ALA A 301 -8.23 2.49 7.90
C ALA A 301 -7.61 3.49 8.87
N GLU A 302 -7.99 3.40 10.14
CA GLU A 302 -7.33 4.08 11.24
C GLU A 302 -6.64 3.04 12.12
N LEU A 303 -5.34 3.20 12.29
CA LEU A 303 -4.49 2.31 13.07
C LEU A 303 -4.07 2.99 14.37
N ASP A 304 -3.99 2.20 15.43
CA ASP A 304 -3.41 2.63 16.68
C ASP A 304 -1.90 2.87 16.49
N PRO A 305 -1.37 4.05 16.83
CA PRO A 305 0.03 4.38 16.59
C PRO A 305 1.02 3.60 17.47
N GLU A 306 0.56 3.03 18.59
CA GLU A 306 1.42 2.28 19.51
C GLU A 306 1.40 0.77 19.22
N THR A 307 0.24 0.23 18.92
CA THR A 307 0.07 -1.22 18.73
C THR A 307 -0.05 -1.63 17.26
N GLY A 308 -0.39 -0.70 16.36
CA GLY A 308 -0.71 -0.98 14.97
C GLY A 308 -2.07 -1.69 14.77
N ASP A 309 -2.87 -1.86 15.82
CA ASP A 309 -4.18 -2.48 15.71
C ASP A 309 -5.16 -1.58 14.95
N VAL A 310 -6.04 -2.20 14.17
CA VAL A 310 -7.10 -1.45 13.49
C VAL A 310 -8.13 -0.95 14.51
N LEU A 311 -8.28 0.37 14.59
CA LEU A 311 -9.26 1.02 15.49
C LEU A 311 -10.64 1.07 14.82
N ARG A 312 -10.68 1.38 13.54
CA ARG A 312 -11.87 1.37 12.68
C ARG A 312 -11.46 1.44 11.21
N PHE A 313 -12.38 1.04 10.33
CA PHE A 313 -12.19 1.22 8.89
C PHE A 313 -13.52 1.41 8.17
N ARG A 314 -13.44 1.94 6.94
CA ARG A 314 -14.56 2.12 6.00
C ARG A 314 -14.14 1.63 4.62
N THR A 315 -15.14 1.30 3.81
CA THR A 315 -14.94 0.84 2.43
C THR A 315 -15.89 1.57 1.48
N PRO A 316 -15.83 2.93 1.37
CA PRO A 316 -16.68 3.62 0.43
C PRO A 316 -16.56 3.03 -0.96
N SER A 317 -17.70 2.63 -1.50
CA SER A 317 -17.80 1.92 -2.77
C SER A 317 -17.44 2.81 -3.95
N VAL A 318 -16.75 2.23 -4.92
CA VAL A 318 -16.41 2.83 -6.20
C VAL A 318 -16.94 1.93 -7.31
N THR A 319 -17.53 2.51 -8.34
CA THR A 319 -17.89 1.83 -9.58
C THR A 319 -17.07 2.36 -10.73
N LEU A 320 -16.67 1.46 -11.63
CA LEU A 320 -15.95 1.83 -12.84
C LEU A 320 -16.94 2.06 -13.97
N LEU A 321 -17.10 3.31 -14.38
CA LEU A 321 -17.88 3.65 -15.56
C LEU A 321 -17.04 3.46 -16.82
N HIS A 322 -17.69 2.96 -17.89
CA HIS A 322 -17.00 2.79 -19.19
C HIS A 322 -16.31 4.08 -19.61
N PRO A 323 -15.04 4.03 -19.98
CA PRO A 323 -14.19 2.87 -20.23
C PRO A 323 -13.27 2.43 -19.05
N GLY A 324 -13.65 2.65 -17.79
CA GLY A 324 -12.87 2.27 -16.61
C GLY A 324 -12.49 3.46 -15.74
N ILE A 325 -13.31 4.50 -15.76
CA ILE A 325 -13.15 5.72 -14.95
C ILE A 325 -13.83 5.49 -13.59
N PRO A 326 -13.12 5.74 -12.47
CA PRO A 326 -13.68 5.53 -11.14
C PRO A 326 -14.69 6.60 -10.76
N HIS A 327 -15.80 6.19 -10.17
CA HIS A 327 -16.82 7.07 -9.61
C HIS A 327 -17.26 6.56 -8.24
N PRO A 328 -17.55 7.42 -7.26
CA PRO A 328 -18.18 7.01 -6.02
C PRO A 328 -19.51 6.33 -6.31
N ASP A 329 -19.77 5.19 -5.65
CA ASP A 329 -21.04 4.48 -5.75
C ASP A 329 -21.85 4.65 -4.45
N PRO A 330 -22.79 5.60 -4.37
CA PRO A 330 -23.59 5.82 -3.17
C PRO A 330 -24.56 4.67 -2.88
N SER A 331 -24.74 3.73 -3.84
CA SER A 331 -25.57 2.53 -3.62
C SER A 331 -24.86 1.45 -2.82
N GLY A 332 -23.53 1.59 -2.58
CA GLY A 332 -22.78 0.71 -1.69
C GLY A 332 -22.56 -0.72 -2.23
N LYS A 333 -22.55 -0.94 -3.56
CA LYS A 333 -22.48 -2.30 -4.13
C LYS A 333 -21.19 -3.04 -3.79
N ALA A 334 -20.05 -2.34 -3.83
CA ALA A 334 -18.77 -2.96 -3.49
C ALA A 334 -18.73 -3.33 -2.00
N GLU A 335 -19.18 -2.43 -1.12
CA GLU A 335 -19.24 -2.71 0.32
C GLU A 335 -20.18 -3.88 0.64
N ALA A 336 -21.37 -3.94 0.03
CA ALA A 336 -22.30 -5.06 0.23
C ALA A 336 -21.68 -6.40 -0.22
N LEU A 337 -20.97 -6.39 -1.35
CA LEU A 337 -20.24 -7.58 -1.84
C LEU A 337 -19.13 -7.97 -0.86
N LEU A 338 -18.32 -7.01 -0.40
CA LEU A 338 -17.25 -7.25 0.56
C LEU A 338 -17.77 -7.87 1.86
N ARG A 339 -18.86 -7.33 2.42
CA ARG A 339 -19.48 -7.87 3.63
C ARG A 339 -19.90 -9.33 3.43
N THR A 340 -20.56 -9.63 2.32
CA THR A 340 -20.96 -11.00 1.98
C THR A 340 -19.74 -11.94 1.87
N LEU A 341 -18.71 -11.54 1.12
CA LEU A 341 -17.51 -12.36 0.93
C LEU A 341 -16.73 -12.56 2.23
N SER A 342 -16.66 -11.54 3.09
CA SER A 342 -16.00 -11.62 4.40
C SER A 342 -16.76 -12.53 5.37
N GLU A 343 -18.10 -12.47 5.39
CA GLU A 343 -18.93 -13.36 6.20
C GLU A 343 -18.81 -14.82 5.74
N GLU A 344 -18.81 -15.06 4.42
CA GLU A 344 -18.62 -16.39 3.84
C GLU A 344 -17.22 -16.95 4.19
N PHE A 345 -16.18 -16.14 4.05
CA PHE A 345 -14.81 -16.53 4.36
C PHE A 345 -14.66 -16.89 5.85
N LEU A 346 -15.12 -16.02 6.75
CA LEU A 346 -15.01 -16.23 8.19
C LEU A 346 -15.91 -17.38 8.69
N ALA A 347 -16.94 -17.79 7.95
CA ALA A 347 -17.82 -18.89 8.36
C ALA A 347 -17.09 -20.24 8.46
N GLY A 348 -16.00 -20.43 7.72
CA GLY A 348 -15.17 -21.63 7.73
C GLY A 348 -14.01 -21.59 8.73
N GLU A 349 -13.82 -20.46 9.43
CA GLU A 349 -12.68 -20.25 10.30
C GLU A 349 -12.94 -20.66 11.74
N PRO A 350 -11.91 -21.03 12.50
CA PRO A 350 -12.00 -21.14 13.96
C PRO A 350 -12.49 -19.82 14.55
N ASP A 351 -13.32 -19.91 15.60
CA ASP A 351 -13.88 -18.74 16.30
C ASP A 351 -14.65 -17.75 15.40
N ALA A 352 -15.29 -18.29 14.36
CA ALA A 352 -16.02 -17.54 13.35
C ALA A 352 -16.98 -16.48 13.89
N ALA A 353 -17.66 -16.78 15.00
CA ALA A 353 -18.61 -15.86 15.62
C ALA A 353 -17.90 -14.60 16.20
N GLU A 354 -16.84 -14.78 16.95
CA GLU A 354 -16.04 -13.71 17.56
C GLU A 354 -15.36 -12.85 16.47
N ARG A 355 -14.80 -13.50 15.44
CA ARG A 355 -14.13 -12.80 14.34
C ARG A 355 -15.11 -11.95 13.52
N ARG A 356 -16.33 -12.44 13.27
CA ARG A 356 -17.39 -11.68 12.60
C ARG A 356 -17.88 -10.53 13.45
N GLU A 357 -18.05 -10.71 14.76
CA GLU A 357 -18.42 -9.64 15.69
C GLU A 357 -17.35 -8.53 15.69
N THR A 358 -16.08 -8.91 15.81
CA THR A 358 -14.94 -7.98 15.76
C THR A 358 -14.92 -7.20 14.46
N LEU A 359 -15.03 -7.89 13.31
CA LEU A 359 -15.06 -7.26 12.00
C LEU A 359 -16.23 -6.26 11.89
N SER A 360 -17.45 -6.65 12.28
CA SER A 360 -18.64 -5.80 12.23
C SER A 360 -18.51 -4.56 13.14
N ARG A 361 -17.91 -4.72 14.32
CA ARG A 361 -17.69 -3.62 15.26
C ARG A 361 -16.72 -2.57 14.72
N LEU A 362 -15.69 -2.97 13.98
CA LEU A 362 -14.64 -2.08 13.44
C LEU A 362 -14.99 -1.49 12.07
N TRP A 363 -15.86 -2.14 11.32
CA TRP A 363 -16.31 -1.68 10.00
C TRP A 363 -17.45 -0.68 10.11
N LYS A 364 -17.19 0.61 9.83
CA LYS A 364 -18.11 1.76 10.02
C LYS A 364 -18.74 2.25 8.72
#